data_6119421e1be1c897276dd67edf420a7b
#
_entry.id   6119421e1be1c897276dd67edf420a7b
#
_cell.length_a   1.000
_cell.length_b   1.000
_cell.length_c   1.000
_cell.angle_alpha   90.00
_cell.angle_beta   90.00
_cell.angle_gamma   90.00
#
_symmetry.space_group_name_H-M   'P 1'
#
loop_
_entity.id
_entity.type
_entity.pdbx_description
1 polymer ?
#
loop_
_entity_poly.entity_id
_entity_poly.type
_entity_poly.pdbx_seq_one_letter_code
_entity_poly.pdbx_strand_id
1 'polypeptide(L)'
;HVSIIGDTSIGTGNEIFPFASIGTPPQDLKYKGEKNSIIIGNNNKLREYVNINPGTEQGGGITKIGNNNLFMVYCHVAHDCNVSNNIVLANSVQVGGHVIIQDNAIIGGSCAIHQYSRIGESSMVGGMTGVLSDVIPFGLSLGNRNNLVGLNLIGLRRSKVSNENIKLIQQAYNIIFKTENFRSNINNLDLEIK
;
A
#
# COMPACT_ATOMS: atom_id res chain seq x y z
N HIS A 1 -2.86 13.65 -23.30
CA HIS A 1 -4.09 13.24 -22.62
C HIS A 1 -3.85 12.85 -21.14
N VAL A 2 -2.88 13.48 -20.47
CA VAL A 2 -2.69 13.38 -19.01
C VAL A 2 -3.19 14.68 -18.39
N SER A 3 -3.94 14.59 -17.30
CA SER A 3 -4.38 15.74 -16.50
C SER A 3 -3.58 15.80 -15.20
N ILE A 4 -2.88 16.90 -14.97
CA ILE A 4 -2.17 17.18 -13.70
C ILE A 4 -2.62 18.58 -13.28
N ILE A 5 -3.26 18.67 -12.12
CA ILE A 5 -3.84 19.93 -11.62
C ILE A 5 -3.56 20.13 -10.12
N GLY A 6 -3.88 21.31 -9.63
CA GLY A 6 -3.70 21.64 -8.21
C GLY A 6 -2.23 21.78 -7.80
N ASP A 7 -1.98 21.74 -6.50
CA ASP A 7 -0.64 21.77 -5.90
C ASP A 7 -0.03 20.37 -5.96
N THR A 8 0.56 20.03 -7.11
CA THR A 8 1.11 18.70 -7.41
C THR A 8 2.60 18.80 -7.70
N SER A 9 3.43 18.22 -6.83
CA SER A 9 4.88 18.11 -6.99
C SER A 9 5.24 16.70 -7.47
N ILE A 10 6.00 16.61 -8.57
CA ILE A 10 6.42 15.33 -9.18
C ILE A 10 7.94 15.34 -9.34
N GLY A 11 8.60 14.32 -8.83
CA GLY A 11 10.04 14.12 -8.96
C GLY A 11 10.47 13.75 -10.38
N THR A 12 11.66 13.22 -10.51
CA THR A 12 12.29 12.90 -11.80
C THR A 12 12.08 11.44 -12.23
N GLY A 13 12.21 11.18 -13.54
CA GLY A 13 12.16 9.82 -14.08
C GLY A 13 10.79 9.14 -14.04
N ASN A 14 9.72 9.88 -13.76
CA ASN A 14 8.36 9.34 -13.74
C ASN A 14 7.82 9.16 -15.17
N GLU A 15 7.18 8.04 -15.42
CA GLU A 15 6.46 7.73 -16.65
C GLU A 15 4.95 7.78 -16.38
N ILE A 16 4.24 8.74 -16.97
CA ILE A 16 2.79 8.92 -16.77
C ILE A 16 2.08 8.68 -18.10
N PHE A 17 1.24 7.67 -18.12
CA PHE A 17 0.58 7.17 -19.33
C PHE A 17 -0.74 7.90 -19.60
N PRO A 18 -1.27 7.80 -20.85
CA PRO A 18 -2.46 8.53 -21.26
C PRO A 18 -3.67 8.32 -20.35
N PHE A 19 -4.46 9.37 -20.19
CA PHE A 19 -5.69 9.42 -19.41
C PHE A 19 -5.50 9.29 -17.89
N ALA A 20 -4.25 9.33 -17.40
CA ALA A 20 -4.02 9.49 -15.96
C ALA A 20 -4.53 10.87 -15.51
N SER A 21 -5.12 10.90 -14.30
CA SER A 21 -5.67 12.10 -13.66
C SER A 21 -5.06 12.28 -12.27
N ILE A 22 -4.26 13.30 -12.10
CA ILE A 22 -3.52 13.57 -10.85
C ILE A 22 -3.91 14.95 -10.34
N GLY A 23 -4.31 15.05 -9.07
CA GLY A 23 -4.62 16.32 -8.43
C GLY A 23 -6.07 16.78 -8.56
N THR A 24 -6.95 15.99 -9.18
CA THR A 24 -8.40 16.28 -9.16
C THR A 24 -8.92 16.26 -7.71
N PRO A 25 -9.92 17.10 -7.38
CA PRO A 25 -10.45 17.21 -6.02
C PRO A 25 -10.72 15.86 -5.37
N PRO A 26 -10.48 15.74 -4.04
CA PRO A 26 -10.77 14.50 -3.31
C PRO A 26 -12.22 14.08 -3.44
N GLN A 27 -12.47 12.78 -3.53
CA GLN A 27 -13.81 12.20 -3.50
C GLN A 27 -14.28 12.02 -2.04
N ASP A 28 -14.26 13.10 -1.27
CA ASP A 28 -14.73 13.15 0.10
C ASP A 28 -15.85 14.17 0.22
N LEU A 29 -17.00 13.73 0.79
CA LEU A 29 -18.17 14.58 1.01
C LEU A 29 -17.90 15.77 1.96
N LYS A 30 -16.84 15.69 2.76
CA LYS A 30 -16.46 16.76 3.69
C LYS A 30 -15.54 17.81 3.04
N TYR A 31 -14.96 17.52 1.89
CA TYR A 31 -14.07 18.44 1.19
C TYR A 31 -14.84 19.69 0.73
N LYS A 32 -14.30 20.87 1.06
CA LYS A 32 -14.93 22.18 0.79
C LYS A 32 -14.07 23.11 -0.05
N GLY A 33 -13.00 22.59 -0.66
CA GLY A 33 -12.08 23.39 -1.46
C GLY A 33 -10.86 23.92 -0.67
N GLU A 34 -10.58 23.34 0.49
CA GLU A 34 -9.43 23.68 1.30
C GLU A 34 -8.10 23.38 0.58
N LYS A 35 -7.02 24.04 1.03
CA LYS A 35 -5.67 23.80 0.50
C LYS A 35 -5.25 22.37 0.70
N ASN A 36 -4.76 21.76 -0.39
CA ASN A 36 -4.27 20.41 -0.36
C ASN A 36 -3.19 20.21 -1.43
N SER A 37 -2.44 19.10 -1.31
CA SER A 37 -1.34 18.82 -2.22
C SER A 37 -1.11 17.33 -2.46
N ILE A 38 -0.33 17.05 -3.51
CA ILE A 38 0.22 15.73 -3.81
C ILE A 38 1.74 15.85 -3.95
N ILE A 39 2.45 14.90 -3.37
CA ILE A 39 3.88 14.72 -3.62
C ILE A 39 4.09 13.33 -4.21
N ILE A 40 4.71 13.28 -5.39
CA ILE A 40 5.12 12.05 -6.07
C ILE A 40 6.64 12.07 -6.18
N GLY A 41 7.30 11.04 -5.68
CA GLY A 41 8.75 10.87 -5.74
C GLY A 41 9.25 10.57 -7.16
N ASN A 42 10.27 9.76 -7.28
CA ASN A 42 11.02 9.52 -8.51
C ASN A 42 10.73 8.13 -9.11
N ASN A 43 10.94 8.01 -10.44
CA ASN A 43 10.95 6.74 -11.17
C ASN A 43 9.67 5.89 -11.03
N ASN A 44 8.53 6.52 -10.84
CA ASN A 44 7.24 5.84 -10.79
C ASN A 44 6.69 5.61 -12.20
N LYS A 45 5.96 4.51 -12.38
CA LYS A 45 5.19 4.22 -13.59
C LYS A 45 3.70 4.26 -13.27
N LEU A 46 3.03 5.31 -13.73
CA LEU A 46 1.59 5.51 -13.56
C LEU A 46 0.91 5.20 -14.89
N ARG A 47 0.31 3.99 -14.98
CA ARG A 47 -0.30 3.50 -16.21
C ARG A 47 -1.60 4.24 -16.53
N GLU A 48 -2.21 3.85 -17.62
CA GLU A 48 -3.40 4.48 -18.17
C GLU A 48 -4.55 4.51 -17.17
N TYR A 49 -5.25 5.63 -17.11
CA TYR A 49 -6.41 5.85 -16.23
C TYR A 49 -6.10 5.76 -14.73
N VAL A 50 -4.84 5.85 -14.31
CA VAL A 50 -4.52 6.00 -12.90
C VAL A 50 -5.09 7.33 -12.39
N ASN A 51 -5.77 7.29 -11.24
CA ASN A 51 -6.28 8.47 -10.57
C ASN A 51 -5.63 8.63 -9.18
N ILE A 52 -5.13 9.83 -8.88
CA ILE A 52 -4.55 10.15 -7.55
C ILE A 52 -5.17 11.46 -7.08
N ASN A 53 -5.84 11.43 -5.92
CA ASN A 53 -6.43 12.60 -5.30
C ASN A 53 -5.49 13.22 -4.24
N PRO A 54 -5.49 14.55 -4.08
CA PRO A 54 -4.76 15.24 -3.02
C PRO A 54 -5.38 14.97 -1.64
N GLY A 55 -4.71 15.42 -0.58
CA GLY A 55 -5.19 15.27 0.78
C GLY A 55 -6.42 16.12 1.11
N THR A 56 -6.93 15.94 2.33
CA THR A 56 -8.01 16.74 2.94
C THR A 56 -7.52 17.38 4.22
N GLU A 57 -8.15 18.46 4.69
CA GLU A 57 -7.76 19.16 5.92
C GLU A 57 -7.67 18.20 7.11
N GLN A 58 -8.63 17.28 7.23
CA GLN A 58 -8.70 16.31 8.32
C GLN A 58 -7.59 15.26 8.28
N GLY A 59 -7.04 14.97 7.10
CA GLY A 59 -5.94 14.02 6.89
C GLY A 59 -4.55 14.66 6.86
N GLY A 60 -4.47 15.97 7.05
CA GLY A 60 -3.22 16.72 6.98
C GLY A 60 -2.94 17.35 5.63
N GLY A 61 -3.89 17.30 4.70
CA GLY A 61 -3.87 18.05 3.44
C GLY A 61 -2.95 17.47 2.36
N ILE A 62 -2.37 16.28 2.54
CA ILE A 62 -1.35 15.78 1.62
C ILE A 62 -1.47 14.28 1.32
N THR A 63 -1.44 13.93 0.05
CA THR A 63 -1.23 12.55 -0.41
C THR A 63 0.21 12.37 -0.87
N LYS A 64 0.88 11.31 -0.41
CA LYS A 64 2.29 11.05 -0.69
C LYS A 64 2.47 9.72 -1.43
N ILE A 65 3.24 9.79 -2.50
CA ILE A 65 3.71 8.62 -3.28
C ILE A 65 5.24 8.66 -3.29
N GLY A 66 5.87 7.59 -2.85
CA GLY A 66 7.33 7.45 -2.82
C GLY A 66 7.94 7.20 -4.20
N ASN A 67 8.91 6.32 -4.27
CA ASN A 67 9.74 6.11 -5.45
C ASN A 67 9.59 4.69 -6.02
N ASN A 68 9.90 4.53 -7.31
CA ASN A 68 9.99 3.24 -8.01
C ASN A 68 8.69 2.41 -7.96
N ASN A 69 7.54 3.06 -7.88
CA ASN A 69 6.25 2.38 -7.81
C ASN A 69 5.71 2.08 -9.21
N LEU A 70 4.95 0.98 -9.32
CA LEU A 70 4.19 0.63 -10.51
C LEU A 70 2.69 0.61 -10.16
N PHE A 71 1.95 1.57 -10.69
CA PHE A 71 0.49 1.58 -10.63
C PHE A 71 -0.04 1.18 -12.00
N MET A 72 -0.63 0.00 -12.08
CA MET A 72 -1.17 -0.52 -13.33
C MET A 72 -2.48 0.16 -13.70
N VAL A 73 -3.04 -0.23 -14.83
CA VAL A 73 -4.22 0.40 -15.45
C VAL A 73 -5.41 0.46 -14.46
N TYR A 74 -6.10 1.61 -14.42
CA TYR A 74 -7.28 1.87 -13.59
C TYR A 74 -7.06 1.85 -12.07
N CYS A 75 -5.82 1.97 -11.59
CA CYS A 75 -5.60 2.12 -10.15
C CYS A 75 -6.07 3.49 -9.66
N HIS A 76 -6.65 3.50 -8.46
CA HIS A 76 -7.01 4.71 -7.74
C HIS A 76 -6.29 4.79 -6.39
N VAL A 77 -5.74 5.96 -6.09
CA VAL A 77 -5.21 6.31 -4.78
C VAL A 77 -5.99 7.51 -4.26
N ALA A 78 -6.80 7.29 -3.24
CA ALA A 78 -7.62 8.33 -2.62
C ALA A 78 -6.77 9.29 -1.79
N HIS A 79 -7.45 10.26 -1.21
CA HIS A 79 -6.87 11.35 -0.42
C HIS A 79 -6.13 10.86 0.82
N ASP A 80 -5.12 11.63 1.26
CA ASP A 80 -4.38 11.43 2.51
C ASP A 80 -3.64 10.09 2.61
N CYS A 81 -3.47 9.39 1.48
CA CYS A 81 -2.68 8.16 1.44
C CYS A 81 -1.19 8.43 1.56
N ASN A 82 -0.48 7.50 2.20
CA ASN A 82 0.98 7.46 2.22
C ASN A 82 1.46 6.14 1.61
N VAL A 83 1.89 6.19 0.36
CA VAL A 83 2.40 5.05 -0.39
C VAL A 83 3.91 5.14 -0.47
N SER A 84 4.61 4.19 0.12
CA SER A 84 6.08 4.19 0.21
C SER A 84 6.76 3.82 -1.12
N ASN A 85 7.81 3.01 -1.12
CA ASN A 85 8.64 2.75 -2.30
C ASN A 85 8.48 1.32 -2.81
N ASN A 86 8.76 1.11 -4.10
CA ASN A 86 8.78 -0.20 -4.76
C ASN A 86 7.43 -0.94 -4.67
N ILE A 87 6.33 -0.20 -4.62
CA ILE A 87 4.98 -0.75 -4.53
C ILE A 87 4.49 -1.17 -5.91
N VAL A 88 3.80 -2.30 -5.95
CA VAL A 88 3.05 -2.71 -7.15
C VAL A 88 1.56 -2.73 -6.82
N LEU A 89 0.81 -1.85 -7.46
CA LEU A 89 -0.64 -1.91 -7.53
C LEU A 89 -1.02 -2.52 -8.89
N ALA A 90 -1.53 -3.75 -8.88
CA ALA A 90 -1.98 -4.38 -10.12
C ALA A 90 -3.27 -3.74 -10.63
N ASN A 91 -3.72 -4.14 -11.83
CA ASN A 91 -4.86 -3.51 -12.49
C ASN A 91 -6.09 -3.36 -11.60
N SER A 92 -6.71 -2.19 -11.64
CA SER A 92 -7.99 -1.87 -10.97
C SER A 92 -7.93 -1.95 -9.43
N VAL A 93 -6.76 -1.78 -8.83
CA VAL A 93 -6.65 -1.65 -7.36
C VAL A 93 -7.23 -0.31 -6.93
N GLN A 94 -8.12 -0.34 -5.94
CA GLN A 94 -8.77 0.84 -5.37
C GLN A 94 -8.29 1.05 -3.93
N VAL A 95 -7.53 2.12 -3.70
CA VAL A 95 -6.98 2.46 -2.38
C VAL A 95 -7.84 3.55 -1.76
N GLY A 96 -8.51 3.22 -0.66
CA GLY A 96 -9.34 4.18 0.11
C GLY A 96 -8.50 5.26 0.79
N GLY A 97 -9.16 6.29 1.31
CA GLY A 97 -8.48 7.41 1.97
C GLY A 97 -7.68 7.01 3.21
N HIS A 98 -6.62 7.75 3.53
CA HIS A 98 -5.78 7.58 4.73
C HIS A 98 -5.04 6.23 4.81
N VAL A 99 -4.96 5.48 3.72
CA VAL A 99 -4.25 4.19 3.69
C VAL A 99 -2.75 4.42 3.70
N ILE A 100 -2.05 3.58 4.46
CA ILE A 100 -0.58 3.53 4.48
C ILE A 100 -0.14 2.24 3.82
N ILE A 101 0.71 2.33 2.79
CA ILE A 101 1.32 1.18 2.14
C ILE A 101 2.83 1.28 2.32
N GLN A 102 3.41 0.32 3.04
CA GLN A 102 4.84 0.27 3.32
C GLN A 102 5.62 -0.35 2.16
N ASP A 103 6.96 -0.19 2.20
CA ASP A 103 7.87 -0.57 1.11
C ASP A 103 7.68 -2.01 0.60
N ASN A 104 7.89 -2.19 -0.69
CA ASN A 104 7.91 -3.50 -1.35
C ASN A 104 6.59 -4.29 -1.29
N ALA A 105 5.47 -3.68 -0.89
CA ALA A 105 4.18 -4.37 -0.88
C ALA A 105 3.65 -4.58 -2.31
N ILE A 106 2.98 -5.71 -2.52
CA ILE A 106 2.34 -6.05 -3.80
C ILE A 106 0.86 -6.28 -3.57
N ILE A 107 0.03 -5.53 -4.29
CA ILE A 107 -1.42 -5.64 -4.23
C ILE A 107 -1.93 -6.19 -5.55
N GLY A 108 -2.57 -7.35 -5.50
CA GLY A 108 -3.16 -8.06 -6.64
C GLY A 108 -4.31 -7.30 -7.28
N GLY A 109 -4.60 -7.62 -8.53
CA GLY A 109 -5.61 -6.92 -9.32
C GLY A 109 -7.01 -6.96 -8.71
N SER A 110 -7.78 -5.92 -8.95
CA SER A 110 -9.16 -5.75 -8.48
C SER A 110 -9.33 -5.83 -6.95
N CYS A 111 -8.29 -5.50 -6.20
CA CYS A 111 -8.39 -5.34 -4.76
C CYS A 111 -9.01 -3.99 -4.41
N ALA A 112 -9.80 -3.97 -3.32
CA ALA A 112 -10.30 -2.75 -2.69
C ALA A 112 -9.75 -2.67 -1.26
N ILE A 113 -9.03 -1.58 -0.94
CA ILE A 113 -8.44 -1.37 0.37
C ILE A 113 -9.29 -0.35 1.13
N HIS A 114 -9.83 -0.77 2.26
CA HIS A 114 -10.67 0.09 3.10
C HIS A 114 -9.83 1.25 3.68
N GLN A 115 -10.47 2.40 3.81
CA GLN A 115 -9.83 3.58 4.40
C GLN A 115 -9.22 3.28 5.78
N TYR A 116 -8.11 3.97 6.08
CA TYR A 116 -7.30 3.83 7.31
C TYR A 116 -6.56 2.49 7.47
N SER A 117 -6.69 1.54 6.53
CA SER A 117 -5.92 0.29 6.61
C SER A 117 -4.43 0.53 6.40
N ARG A 118 -3.60 -0.33 7.01
CA ARG A 118 -2.15 -0.36 6.82
C ARG A 118 -1.74 -1.64 6.13
N ILE A 119 -0.95 -1.50 5.09
CA ILE A 119 -0.37 -2.62 4.35
C ILE A 119 1.11 -2.69 4.71
N GLY A 120 1.49 -3.72 5.44
CA GLY A 120 2.84 -3.89 5.96
C GLY A 120 3.89 -4.12 4.88
N GLU A 121 5.14 -3.85 5.22
CA GLU A 121 6.29 -4.01 4.33
C GLU A 121 6.36 -5.42 3.72
N SER A 122 6.72 -5.49 2.45
CA SER A 122 6.94 -6.76 1.72
C SER A 122 5.76 -7.74 1.78
N SER A 123 4.57 -7.26 2.14
CA SER A 123 3.36 -8.07 2.14
C SER A 123 2.82 -8.33 0.73
N MET A 124 2.01 -9.35 0.60
CA MET A 124 1.28 -9.69 -0.62
C MET A 124 -0.21 -9.77 -0.35
N VAL A 125 -0.99 -8.98 -1.05
CA VAL A 125 -2.45 -9.08 -1.09
C VAL A 125 -2.84 -9.75 -2.39
N GLY A 126 -3.51 -10.89 -2.32
CA GLY A 126 -3.96 -11.61 -3.52
C GLY A 126 -5.07 -10.86 -4.25
N GLY A 127 -5.21 -11.14 -5.55
CA GLY A 127 -6.23 -10.49 -6.38
C GLY A 127 -7.65 -10.68 -5.85
N MET A 128 -8.53 -9.73 -6.15
CA MET A 128 -9.94 -9.70 -5.76
C MET A 128 -10.16 -9.72 -4.24
N THR A 129 -9.18 -9.29 -3.46
CA THR A 129 -9.29 -9.21 -2.00
C THR A 129 -9.88 -7.87 -1.58
N GLY A 130 -10.92 -7.91 -0.73
CA GLY A 130 -11.39 -6.75 0.03
C GLY A 130 -10.58 -6.63 1.33
N VAL A 131 -9.69 -5.66 1.40
CA VAL A 131 -8.87 -5.42 2.60
C VAL A 131 -9.66 -4.55 3.58
N LEU A 132 -10.15 -5.14 4.66
CA LEU A 132 -10.96 -4.49 5.69
C LEU A 132 -10.19 -4.22 6.98
N SER A 133 -8.99 -4.77 7.13
CA SER A 133 -8.11 -4.63 8.29
C SER A 133 -6.65 -4.59 7.86
N ASP A 134 -5.76 -4.25 8.78
CA ASP A 134 -4.34 -4.18 8.51
C ASP A 134 -3.77 -5.51 8.02
N VAL A 135 -2.79 -5.43 7.12
CA VAL A 135 -1.99 -6.56 6.66
C VAL A 135 -0.61 -6.45 7.29
N ILE A 136 -0.19 -7.48 8.00
CA ILE A 136 1.10 -7.49 8.70
C ILE A 136 2.28 -7.45 7.72
N PRO A 137 3.45 -6.94 8.13
CA PRO A 137 4.68 -7.05 7.34
C PRO A 137 4.95 -8.51 6.94
N PHE A 138 5.43 -8.70 5.72
CA PHE A 138 5.70 -10.01 5.12
C PHE A 138 4.47 -10.94 5.02
N GLY A 139 3.28 -10.46 5.36
CA GLY A 139 2.06 -11.25 5.34
C GLY A 139 1.59 -11.60 3.93
N LEU A 140 0.95 -12.76 3.78
CA LEU A 140 0.16 -13.13 2.62
C LEU A 140 -1.31 -13.10 3.01
N SER A 141 -2.06 -12.17 2.42
CA SER A 141 -3.48 -11.95 2.69
C SER A 141 -4.31 -12.27 1.45
N LEU A 142 -5.31 -13.12 1.60
CA LEU A 142 -6.17 -13.58 0.51
C LEU A 142 -7.65 -13.55 0.92
N GLY A 143 -8.52 -13.54 -0.09
CA GLY A 143 -9.95 -13.74 0.07
C GLY A 143 -10.74 -12.45 0.26
N ASN A 144 -12.04 -12.57 0.23
CA ASN A 144 -12.97 -11.44 0.19
C ASN A 144 -12.95 -10.51 1.44
N ARG A 145 -12.28 -10.93 2.51
CA ARG A 145 -12.10 -10.14 3.76
C ARG A 145 -10.68 -10.22 4.31
N ASN A 146 -9.68 -10.21 3.42
CA ASN A 146 -8.24 -10.22 3.70
C ASN A 146 -7.80 -11.16 4.84
N ASN A 147 -8.10 -12.44 4.71
CA ASN A 147 -7.63 -13.44 5.67
C ASN A 147 -6.10 -13.58 5.58
N LEU A 148 -5.43 -13.49 6.72
CA LEU A 148 -4.00 -13.79 6.82
C LEU A 148 -3.80 -15.30 6.66
N VAL A 149 -3.29 -15.74 5.51
CA VAL A 149 -3.10 -17.17 5.20
C VAL A 149 -1.67 -17.64 5.47
N GLY A 150 -0.75 -16.74 5.69
CA GLY A 150 0.65 -17.05 5.99
C GLY A 150 1.59 -15.91 5.71
N LEU A 151 2.83 -16.26 5.40
CA LEU A 151 3.88 -15.31 5.02
C LEU A 151 4.11 -15.32 3.51
N ASN A 152 4.48 -14.19 2.95
CA ASN A 152 4.91 -14.01 1.57
C ASN A 152 6.33 -14.56 1.35
N LEU A 153 6.50 -15.87 1.49
CA LEU A 153 7.81 -16.54 1.37
C LEU A 153 8.46 -16.35 0.00
N ILE A 154 7.65 -16.23 -1.05
CA ILE A 154 8.14 -15.99 -2.41
C ILE A 154 8.74 -14.57 -2.49
N GLY A 155 8.04 -13.58 -1.95
CA GLY A 155 8.53 -12.21 -1.88
C GLY A 155 9.81 -12.10 -1.08
N LEU A 156 9.87 -12.69 0.12
CA LEU A 156 11.07 -12.73 0.96
C LEU A 156 12.30 -13.29 0.21
N ARG A 157 12.13 -14.41 -0.50
CA ARG A 157 13.22 -15.00 -1.30
C ARG A 157 13.65 -14.12 -2.46
N ARG A 158 12.71 -13.50 -3.17
CA ARG A 158 12.99 -12.57 -4.29
C ARG A 158 13.73 -11.32 -3.81
N SER A 159 13.43 -10.84 -2.61
CA SER A 159 14.12 -9.72 -1.95
C SER A 159 15.47 -10.10 -1.36
N LYS A 160 15.97 -11.33 -1.63
CA LYS A 160 17.28 -11.84 -1.17
C LYS A 160 17.43 -11.86 0.36
N VAL A 161 16.35 -11.93 1.10
CA VAL A 161 16.37 -12.18 2.55
C VAL A 161 17.01 -13.54 2.78
N SER A 162 17.99 -13.62 3.71
CA SER A 162 18.70 -14.86 3.98
C SER A 162 17.75 -15.97 4.45
N ASN A 163 18.07 -17.23 4.16
CA ASN A 163 17.27 -18.36 4.64
C ASN A 163 17.18 -18.41 6.15
N GLU A 164 18.18 -17.92 6.86
CA GLU A 164 18.22 -17.82 8.31
C GLU A 164 17.15 -16.82 8.81
N ASN A 165 17.15 -15.61 8.26
CA ASN A 165 16.15 -14.60 8.57
C ASN A 165 14.73 -15.04 8.20
N ILE A 166 14.56 -15.74 7.07
CA ILE A 166 13.25 -16.30 6.70
C ILE A 166 12.76 -17.29 7.77
N LYS A 167 13.65 -18.14 8.29
CA LYS A 167 13.30 -19.08 9.38
C LYS A 167 12.91 -18.33 10.66
N LEU A 168 13.63 -17.28 11.03
CA LEU A 168 13.31 -16.45 12.20
C LEU A 168 11.94 -15.79 12.05
N ILE A 169 11.66 -15.20 10.90
CA ILE A 169 10.34 -14.60 10.59
C ILE A 169 9.23 -15.67 10.67
N GLN A 170 9.47 -16.88 10.15
CA GLN A 170 8.50 -17.98 10.23
C GLN A 170 8.27 -18.45 11.68
N GLN A 171 9.33 -18.51 12.49
CA GLN A 171 9.22 -18.85 13.90
C GLN A 171 8.38 -17.80 14.65
N ALA A 172 8.70 -16.52 14.48
CA ALA A 172 7.93 -15.43 15.07
C ALA A 172 6.46 -15.48 14.65
N TYR A 173 6.19 -15.65 13.34
CA TYR A 173 4.83 -15.79 12.84
C TYR A 173 4.08 -16.95 13.50
N ASN A 174 4.70 -18.12 13.61
CA ASN A 174 4.06 -19.29 14.21
C ASN A 174 3.76 -19.06 15.70
N ILE A 175 4.68 -18.47 16.44
CA ILE A 175 4.48 -18.15 17.85
C ILE A 175 3.32 -17.16 18.03
N ILE A 176 3.29 -16.09 17.21
CA ILE A 176 2.30 -15.02 17.37
C ILE A 176 0.91 -15.45 16.90
N PHE A 177 0.79 -16.08 15.73
CA PHE A 177 -0.49 -16.24 15.03
C PHE A 177 -1.06 -17.65 15.04
N LYS A 178 -0.28 -18.67 15.40
CA LYS A 178 -0.77 -20.08 15.41
C LYS A 178 -1.10 -20.62 16.80
N THR A 179 -1.05 -19.80 17.83
CA THR A 179 -1.36 -20.18 19.21
C THR A 179 -2.48 -19.29 19.76
N GLU A 180 -3.23 -19.78 20.75
CA GLU A 180 -4.47 -19.14 21.20
C GLU A 180 -4.30 -17.79 21.94
N ASN A 181 -3.10 -17.42 22.38
CA ASN A 181 -2.86 -16.24 23.22
C ASN A 181 -1.95 -15.19 22.59
N PHE A 182 -2.44 -14.51 21.56
CA PHE A 182 -1.70 -13.49 20.79
C PHE A 182 -0.90 -12.49 21.65
N ARG A 183 -1.52 -11.90 22.68
CA ARG A 183 -0.84 -10.87 23.50
C ARG A 183 0.28 -11.44 24.37
N SER A 184 0.08 -12.60 24.98
CA SER A 184 1.12 -13.26 25.79
C SER A 184 2.27 -13.77 24.92
N ASN A 185 1.98 -14.19 23.71
CA ASN A 185 2.98 -14.73 22.77
C ASN A 185 3.99 -13.67 22.33
N ILE A 186 3.56 -12.41 22.13
CA ILE A 186 4.47 -11.31 21.80
C ILE A 186 5.47 -11.08 22.94
N ASN A 187 5.05 -11.18 24.19
CA ASN A 187 5.91 -10.97 25.35
C ASN A 187 6.92 -12.11 25.56
N ASN A 188 6.61 -13.29 25.01
CA ASN A 188 7.45 -14.49 25.12
C ASN A 188 8.41 -14.67 23.91
N LEU A 189 8.40 -13.74 22.96
CA LEU A 189 9.36 -13.76 21.86
C LEU A 189 10.75 -13.47 22.40
N ASP A 190 11.72 -14.28 22.00
CA ASP A 190 13.13 -14.04 22.26
C ASP A 190 13.56 -12.70 21.67
N LEU A 191 14.45 -11.96 22.35
CA LEU A 191 14.89 -10.64 21.90
C LEU A 191 15.55 -10.67 20.52
N GLU A 192 16.12 -11.81 20.12
CA GLU A 192 16.70 -12.02 18.78
C GLU A 192 15.67 -12.14 17.66
N ILE A 193 14.38 -12.36 17.99
CA ILE A 193 13.29 -12.52 17.04
C ILE A 193 12.41 -11.26 17.00
N LYS A 194 12.44 -10.42 18.03
CA LYS A 194 11.72 -9.15 18.11
C LYS A 194 12.33 -8.08 17.20
#